data_9851de39513e93f400a4867eab5ec85a
#
_entry.id   9851de39513e93f400a4867eab5ec85a
#
_cell.length_a   1.000
_cell.length_b   1.000
_cell.length_c   1.000
_cell.angle_alpha   90.00
_cell.angle_beta   90.00
_cell.angle_gamma   90.00
#
_symmetry.space_group_name_H-M   'P 1'
#
loop_
_entity.id
_entity.type
_entity.pdbx_description
1 polymer ?
#
loop_
_entity_poly.entity_id
_entity_poly.type
_entity_poly.pdbx_seq_one_letter_code
_entity_poly.pdbx_strand_id
1 'polypeptide(L)'
;MTGKIICLTLMLAAALWAPAQAQDGKIFQFALQNGLSVLVVPDHRAPVVTQMLWYRVGAVDDPPGLSGLAHFFEHMMFRGTASLPGDQFSRTVARNGGEDNAFTTHDYTAFYEQIAKDRLRLVMGLDADRMANLDLSDPSVRTERDIVLEERRTRIDNDPEALMHEQMEAELHLSHPYGRPVIGWPEEVRRIGRLEAQAFYARHYAPNNAILVVAGDVTPDEVRVDAEATYAKVPARELGPRADYAQPPRLGETRLTITRDDVKLPLFLRLYRVPSYTEAKPGEAEALDVLAQLLGGDPTSTLYRELVVKRKLASDAGASYEGYARDAGEFEIYAVLRPGATMEVVEHAIDAILRQYAAAPPKGGDIERAKTQLVADAVYRRDNQLELASAYGQALAIGLTADDVHEWPGRVRAVTGDAVRDATQKDMIPRESVTGYLLPGGKP
;
A
#
# COMPACT_ATOMS: atom_id res chain seq x y z
N MET A 1 55.84 -26.35 68.25
CA MET A 1 54.92 -27.06 67.34
C MET A 1 54.04 -26.03 66.66
N THR A 2 54.41 -25.61 65.43
CA THR A 2 53.80 -24.50 64.74
C THR A 2 53.02 -25.01 63.49
N GLY A 3 51.69 -24.94 63.55
CA GLY A 3 50.80 -25.34 62.47
C GLY A 3 50.66 -24.20 61.48
N LYS A 4 51.05 -24.42 60.23
CA LYS A 4 50.82 -23.50 59.10
C LYS A 4 49.42 -23.69 58.49
N ILE A 5 48.61 -22.66 58.55
CA ILE A 5 47.31 -22.59 57.88
C ILE A 5 47.58 -22.08 56.42
N ILE A 6 47.24 -22.92 55.46
CA ILE A 6 47.24 -22.55 54.02
C ILE A 6 45.86 -21.99 53.66
N CYS A 7 45.79 -20.69 53.41
CA CYS A 7 44.60 -20.07 52.81
C CYS A 7 44.59 -20.31 51.30
N LEU A 8 43.63 -21.08 50.85
CA LEU A 8 43.34 -21.30 49.41
C LEU A 8 42.41 -20.20 48.90
N THR A 9 42.91 -19.25 48.13
CA THR A 9 42.12 -18.18 47.53
C THR A 9 41.50 -18.71 46.23
N LEU A 10 40.16 -18.94 46.24
CA LEU A 10 39.36 -19.21 45.03
C LEU A 10 39.17 -17.88 44.26
N MET A 11 39.79 -17.73 43.10
CA MET A 11 39.44 -16.70 42.16
C MET A 11 38.17 -17.14 41.39
N LEU A 12 37.07 -16.50 41.69
CA LEU A 12 35.84 -16.58 40.89
C LEU A 12 36.04 -15.71 39.63
N ALA A 13 36.22 -16.34 38.46
CA ALA A 13 36.16 -15.66 37.21
C ALA A 13 34.70 -15.32 36.88
N ALA A 14 34.27 -14.10 37.18
CA ALA A 14 33.01 -13.56 36.73
C ALA A 14 33.13 -13.32 35.21
N ALA A 15 32.59 -14.24 34.41
CA ALA A 15 32.36 -13.99 32.99
C ALA A 15 31.35 -12.84 32.87
N LEU A 16 31.80 -11.68 32.47
CA LEU A 16 30.96 -10.55 32.09
C LEU A 16 30.14 -10.98 30.87
N TRP A 17 28.95 -11.46 31.10
CA TRP A 17 27.91 -11.46 30.07
C TRP A 17 27.53 -9.99 29.81
N ALA A 18 28.13 -9.38 28.81
CA ALA A 18 27.60 -8.17 28.25
C ALA A 18 26.21 -8.53 27.67
N PRO A 19 25.13 -7.88 28.12
CA PRO A 19 23.86 -8.06 27.43
C PRO A 19 24.07 -7.63 25.97
N ALA A 20 23.76 -8.52 25.04
CA ALA A 20 23.62 -8.12 23.64
C ALA A 20 22.61 -6.97 23.64
N GLN A 21 23.04 -5.75 23.35
CA GLN A 21 22.14 -4.64 23.15
C GLN A 21 21.27 -5.05 21.97
N ALA A 22 19.98 -5.27 22.23
CA ALA A 22 18.99 -5.43 21.22
C ALA A 22 19.11 -4.22 20.27
N GLN A 23 19.43 -4.48 19.02
CA GLN A 23 19.48 -3.45 17.96
C GLN A 23 18.06 -3.18 17.44
N ASP A 24 17.08 -3.14 18.34
CA ASP A 24 15.69 -2.88 18.01
C ASP A 24 15.57 -1.54 17.29
N GLY A 25 15.01 -1.58 16.09
CA GLY A 25 14.76 -0.40 15.26
C GLY A 25 15.88 -0.03 14.27
N LYS A 26 17.01 -0.75 14.23
CA LYS A 26 18.03 -0.54 13.20
C LYS A 26 17.69 -1.33 11.94
N ILE A 27 17.65 -0.63 10.81
CA ILE A 27 17.40 -1.22 9.49
C ILE A 27 18.72 -1.58 8.84
N PHE A 28 18.76 -2.73 8.17
CA PHE A 28 19.90 -3.18 7.40
C PHE A 28 19.49 -3.39 5.95
N GLN A 29 20.29 -2.89 5.02
CA GLN A 29 20.03 -3.00 3.60
C GLN A 29 21.26 -3.49 2.84
N PHE A 30 21.05 -4.42 1.90
CA PHE A 30 22.07 -4.93 1.00
C PHE A 30 21.42 -5.41 -0.31
N ALA A 31 22.24 -5.72 -1.31
CA ALA A 31 21.79 -6.32 -2.55
C ALA A 31 22.53 -7.63 -2.83
N LEU A 32 21.84 -8.60 -3.43
CA LEU A 32 22.46 -9.81 -3.97
C LEU A 32 23.12 -9.51 -5.34
N GLN A 33 24.01 -10.39 -5.78
CA GLN A 33 24.71 -10.22 -7.07
C GLN A 33 23.76 -10.18 -8.28
N ASN A 34 22.59 -10.82 -8.18
CA ASN A 34 21.55 -10.80 -9.21
C ASN A 34 20.65 -9.56 -9.15
N GLY A 35 20.96 -8.59 -8.29
CA GLY A 35 20.24 -7.31 -8.19
C GLY A 35 19.03 -7.31 -7.26
N LEU A 36 18.69 -8.42 -6.58
CA LEU A 36 17.64 -8.41 -5.55
C LEU A 36 18.07 -7.49 -4.40
N SER A 37 17.26 -6.47 -4.14
CA SER A 37 17.42 -5.60 -2.97
C SER A 37 16.84 -6.28 -1.74
N VAL A 38 17.55 -6.29 -0.63
CA VAL A 38 17.12 -6.92 0.62
C VAL A 38 17.17 -5.87 1.74
N LEU A 39 16.04 -5.75 2.46
CA LEU A 39 15.92 -4.94 3.67
C LEU A 39 15.55 -5.83 4.84
N VAL A 40 16.28 -5.71 5.96
CA VAL A 40 16.06 -6.49 7.17
C VAL A 40 15.73 -5.56 8.34
N VAL A 41 14.65 -5.87 9.03
CA VAL A 41 14.19 -5.17 10.24
C VAL A 41 14.16 -6.18 11.39
N PRO A 42 15.23 -6.33 12.18
CA PRO A 42 15.26 -7.24 13.32
C PRO A 42 14.24 -6.84 14.38
N ASP A 43 13.44 -7.82 14.82
CA ASP A 43 12.48 -7.70 15.92
C ASP A 43 12.40 -9.03 16.68
N HIS A 44 13.09 -9.10 17.81
CA HIS A 44 13.26 -10.33 18.59
C HIS A 44 12.19 -10.56 19.65
N ARG A 45 11.06 -9.83 19.60
CA ARG A 45 9.98 -9.94 20.60
C ARG A 45 9.20 -11.27 20.53
N ALA A 46 9.16 -11.90 19.37
CA ALA A 46 8.50 -13.20 19.15
C ALA A 46 9.27 -14.03 18.11
N PRO A 47 9.29 -15.38 18.21
CA PRO A 47 10.06 -16.25 17.32
C PRO A 47 9.37 -16.45 15.95
N VAL A 48 8.90 -15.37 15.36
CA VAL A 48 8.21 -15.34 14.07
C VAL A 48 8.89 -14.31 13.14
N VAL A 49 8.70 -14.50 11.86
CA VAL A 49 9.18 -13.61 10.82
C VAL A 49 8.09 -13.33 9.82
N THR A 50 8.07 -12.12 9.30
CA THR A 50 7.32 -11.73 8.10
C THR A 50 8.32 -11.51 6.99
N GLN A 51 8.19 -12.29 5.92
CA GLN A 51 8.88 -12.07 4.66
C GLN A 51 7.90 -11.40 3.70
N MET A 52 8.34 -10.37 2.98
CA MET A 52 7.58 -9.75 1.90
C MET A 52 8.45 -9.61 0.66
N LEU A 53 7.96 -10.12 -0.45
CA LEU A 53 8.61 -9.98 -1.76
C LEU A 53 7.81 -9.02 -2.63
N TRP A 54 8.38 -7.87 -2.89
CA TRP A 54 7.79 -6.78 -3.67
C TRP A 54 8.35 -6.75 -5.07
N TYR A 55 7.49 -6.77 -6.08
CA TYR A 55 7.90 -6.52 -7.46
C TYR A 55 7.50 -5.11 -7.86
N ARG A 56 8.43 -4.39 -8.50
CA ARG A 56 8.17 -3.06 -9.07
C ARG A 56 7.39 -3.20 -10.37
N VAL A 57 6.19 -3.76 -10.27
CA VAL A 57 5.22 -3.95 -11.34
C VAL A 57 3.82 -3.96 -10.77
N GLY A 58 2.94 -3.15 -11.34
CA GLY A 58 1.54 -3.04 -10.97
C GLY A 58 0.69 -2.72 -12.19
N ALA A 59 -0.57 -2.31 -11.99
CA ALA A 59 -1.50 -2.06 -13.08
C ALA A 59 -1.05 -0.94 -14.05
N VAL A 60 -0.18 -0.03 -13.61
CA VAL A 60 0.42 0.99 -14.48
C VAL A 60 1.28 0.39 -15.59
N ASP A 61 1.83 -0.79 -15.37
CA ASP A 61 2.71 -1.51 -16.31
C ASP A 61 1.93 -2.43 -17.26
N ASP A 62 0.61 -2.55 -17.10
CA ASP A 62 -0.23 -3.34 -17.99
C ASP A 62 -0.17 -2.77 -19.43
N PRO A 63 0.06 -3.60 -20.43
CA PRO A 63 0.04 -3.15 -21.82
C PRO A 63 -1.34 -2.58 -22.19
N PRO A 64 -1.41 -1.57 -23.06
CA PRO A 64 -2.69 -1.06 -23.57
C PRO A 64 -3.57 -2.19 -24.12
N GLY A 65 -4.84 -2.26 -23.66
CA GLY A 65 -5.79 -3.28 -24.07
C GLY A 65 -5.70 -4.60 -23.28
N LEU A 66 -4.89 -4.65 -22.20
CA LEU A 66 -4.69 -5.80 -21.34
C LEU A 66 -4.66 -5.38 -19.84
N SER A 67 -5.50 -4.41 -19.46
CA SER A 67 -5.61 -4.04 -18.04
C SER A 67 -6.00 -5.24 -17.17
N GLY A 68 -5.51 -5.26 -15.94
CA GLY A 68 -5.68 -6.36 -15.00
C GLY A 68 -4.62 -7.45 -15.11
N LEU A 69 -3.61 -7.30 -15.98
CA LEU A 69 -2.59 -8.31 -16.17
C LEU A 69 -1.67 -8.44 -14.95
N ALA A 70 -1.32 -7.33 -14.29
CA ALA A 70 -0.56 -7.36 -13.03
C ALA A 70 -1.32 -8.09 -11.92
N HIS A 71 -2.62 -7.80 -11.73
CA HIS A 71 -3.48 -8.49 -10.77
C HIS A 71 -3.69 -9.97 -11.15
N PHE A 72 -3.87 -10.26 -12.41
CA PHE A 72 -3.91 -11.64 -12.90
C PHE A 72 -2.63 -12.41 -12.51
N PHE A 73 -1.45 -11.76 -12.54
CA PHE A 73 -0.20 -12.37 -12.10
C PHE A 73 -0.10 -12.57 -10.59
N GLU A 74 -0.73 -11.74 -9.80
CA GLU A 74 -0.89 -12.01 -8.36
C GLU A 74 -1.50 -13.40 -8.15
N HIS A 75 -2.61 -13.71 -8.83
CA HIS A 75 -3.27 -15.01 -8.79
C HIS A 75 -2.40 -16.13 -9.35
N MET A 76 -1.79 -15.90 -10.52
CA MET A 76 -0.94 -16.91 -11.17
C MET A 76 0.22 -17.37 -10.29
N MET A 77 0.79 -16.50 -9.48
CA MET A 77 1.90 -16.82 -8.58
C MET A 77 1.53 -17.86 -7.51
N PHE A 78 0.26 -18.12 -7.28
CA PHE A 78 -0.23 -19.19 -6.39
C PHE A 78 -0.57 -20.49 -7.12
N ARG A 79 -0.45 -20.55 -8.47
CA ARG A 79 -0.77 -21.74 -9.26
C ARG A 79 0.37 -22.74 -9.37
N GLY A 80 1.51 -22.39 -8.79
CA GLY A 80 2.63 -23.29 -8.59
C GLY A 80 3.59 -23.37 -9.77
N THR A 81 4.50 -24.31 -9.63
CA THR A 81 5.61 -24.59 -10.55
C THR A 81 5.61 -26.07 -10.89
N ALA A 82 6.52 -26.51 -11.77
CA ALA A 82 6.70 -27.94 -12.05
C ALA A 82 7.11 -28.74 -10.81
N SER A 83 7.87 -28.11 -9.89
CA SER A 83 8.30 -28.75 -8.63
C SER A 83 7.24 -28.70 -7.53
N LEU A 84 6.34 -27.72 -7.58
CA LEU A 84 5.31 -27.47 -6.57
C LEU A 84 3.97 -27.13 -7.27
N PRO A 85 3.29 -28.10 -7.89
CA PRO A 85 2.14 -27.84 -8.74
C PRO A 85 0.87 -27.44 -7.96
N GLY A 86 0.02 -26.63 -8.58
CA GLY A 86 -1.28 -26.24 -8.08
C GLY A 86 -1.18 -25.34 -6.84
N ASP A 87 -2.00 -25.61 -5.83
CA ASP A 87 -2.07 -24.87 -4.57
C ASP A 87 -1.08 -25.35 -3.49
N GLN A 88 -0.08 -26.12 -3.87
CA GLN A 88 0.87 -26.71 -2.91
C GLN A 88 1.75 -25.66 -2.23
N PHE A 89 1.92 -24.47 -2.80
CA PHE A 89 2.60 -23.36 -2.16
C PHE A 89 1.92 -23.03 -0.82
N SER A 90 0.69 -22.54 -0.86
CA SER A 90 -0.07 -22.16 0.34
C SER A 90 -0.30 -23.32 1.31
N ARG A 91 -0.52 -24.54 0.78
CA ARG A 91 -0.60 -25.74 1.63
C ARG A 91 0.70 -26.04 2.35
N THR A 92 1.85 -25.77 1.72
CA THR A 92 3.15 -26.01 2.36
C THR A 92 3.41 -24.96 3.42
N VAL A 93 3.10 -23.68 3.17
CA VAL A 93 3.16 -22.62 4.17
C VAL A 93 2.27 -22.96 5.37
N ALA A 94 1.00 -23.30 5.15
CA ALA A 94 0.04 -23.66 6.22
C ALA A 94 0.48 -24.90 7.02
N ARG A 95 1.02 -25.97 6.38
CA ARG A 95 1.56 -27.15 7.08
C ARG A 95 2.73 -26.82 7.99
N ASN A 96 3.46 -25.75 7.72
CA ASN A 96 4.55 -25.27 8.54
C ASN A 96 4.10 -24.17 9.54
N GLY A 97 2.78 -23.99 9.72
CA GLY A 97 2.20 -23.06 10.71
C GLY A 97 2.27 -21.60 10.28
N GLY A 98 2.45 -21.32 8.99
CA GLY A 98 2.48 -19.98 8.43
C GLY A 98 1.17 -19.60 7.72
N GLU A 99 1.11 -18.33 7.35
CA GLU A 99 0.06 -17.73 6.53
C GLU A 99 0.73 -17.04 5.34
N ASP A 100 0.06 -17.05 4.19
CA ASP A 100 0.50 -16.40 2.97
C ASP A 100 -0.62 -15.59 2.33
N ASN A 101 -0.28 -14.48 1.71
CA ASN A 101 -1.21 -13.66 0.93
C ASN A 101 -0.43 -12.77 -0.05
N ALA A 102 -1.18 -11.99 -0.86
CA ALA A 102 -0.64 -11.03 -1.80
C ALA A 102 -1.59 -9.85 -2.01
N PHE A 103 -1.10 -8.82 -2.66
CA PHE A 103 -1.91 -7.71 -3.15
C PHE A 103 -1.21 -6.99 -4.30
N THR A 104 -2.02 -6.42 -5.19
CA THR A 104 -1.58 -5.61 -6.32
C THR A 104 -2.15 -4.21 -6.22
N THR A 105 -1.32 -3.23 -6.56
CA THR A 105 -1.72 -1.82 -6.71
C THR A 105 -1.43 -1.34 -8.13
N HIS A 106 -1.56 -0.06 -8.36
CA HIS A 106 -1.12 0.52 -9.61
C HIS A 106 0.41 0.40 -9.80
N ASP A 107 1.20 0.45 -8.74
CA ASP A 107 2.65 0.61 -8.82
C ASP A 107 3.47 -0.63 -8.51
N TYR A 108 2.92 -1.56 -7.76
CA TYR A 108 3.62 -2.76 -7.31
C TYR A 108 2.68 -3.93 -7.05
N THR A 109 3.26 -5.12 -7.05
CA THR A 109 2.64 -6.37 -6.56
C THR A 109 3.51 -6.92 -5.44
N ALA A 110 2.91 -7.27 -4.32
CA ALA A 110 3.61 -7.81 -3.15
C ALA A 110 3.03 -9.15 -2.72
N PHE A 111 3.91 -10.03 -2.32
CA PHE A 111 3.60 -11.35 -1.75
C PHE A 111 4.22 -11.41 -0.36
N TYR A 112 3.53 -12.04 0.60
CA TYR A 112 4.08 -12.16 1.95
C TYR A 112 3.73 -13.47 2.62
N GLU A 113 4.62 -13.90 3.47
CA GLU A 113 4.47 -15.03 4.36
C GLU A 113 4.81 -14.63 5.80
N GLN A 114 3.96 -15.03 6.73
CA GLN A 114 4.23 -14.96 8.16
C GLN A 114 4.45 -16.38 8.68
N ILE A 115 5.61 -16.64 9.28
CA ILE A 115 6.00 -18.00 9.63
C ILE A 115 6.98 -18.02 10.82
N ALA A 116 7.15 -19.18 11.45
CA ALA A 116 8.20 -19.38 12.44
C ALA A 116 9.59 -19.17 11.83
N LYS A 117 10.50 -18.55 12.56
CA LYS A 117 11.83 -18.13 12.06
C LYS A 117 12.66 -19.29 11.47
N ASP A 118 12.54 -20.50 12.01
CA ASP A 118 13.25 -21.67 11.52
C ASP A 118 12.72 -22.20 10.17
N ARG A 119 11.64 -21.60 9.66
CA ARG A 119 11.01 -21.88 8.36
C ARG A 119 11.27 -20.78 7.30
N LEU A 120 11.94 -19.70 7.66
CA LEU A 120 12.22 -18.60 6.72
C LEU A 120 12.87 -19.07 5.43
N ARG A 121 13.94 -19.87 5.53
CA ARG A 121 14.63 -20.40 4.35
C ARG A 121 13.74 -21.26 3.46
N LEU A 122 12.75 -21.97 4.03
CA LEU A 122 11.78 -22.74 3.27
C LEU A 122 10.95 -21.81 2.38
N VAL A 123 10.32 -20.79 2.95
CA VAL A 123 9.48 -19.84 2.17
C VAL A 123 10.27 -19.05 1.17
N MET A 124 11.50 -18.62 1.50
CA MET A 124 12.42 -18.00 0.52
C MET A 124 12.70 -18.92 -0.67
N GLY A 125 12.83 -20.22 -0.42
CA GLY A 125 13.03 -21.23 -1.49
C GLY A 125 11.80 -21.40 -2.37
N LEU A 126 10.61 -21.37 -1.79
CA LEU A 126 9.33 -21.44 -2.51
C LEU A 126 9.12 -20.21 -3.38
N ASP A 127 9.41 -19.02 -2.85
CA ASP A 127 9.34 -17.75 -3.59
C ASP A 127 10.33 -17.68 -4.74
N ALA A 128 11.57 -18.12 -4.49
CA ALA A 128 12.59 -18.16 -5.52
C ALA A 128 12.20 -19.11 -6.67
N ASP A 129 11.53 -20.22 -6.36
CA ASP A 129 11.04 -21.17 -7.36
C ASP A 129 9.91 -20.54 -8.20
N ARG A 130 8.89 -19.94 -7.60
CA ARG A 130 7.80 -19.27 -8.35
C ARG A 130 8.28 -18.04 -9.14
N MET A 131 9.32 -17.35 -8.67
CA MET A 131 9.97 -16.26 -9.42
C MET A 131 10.64 -16.77 -10.71
N ALA A 132 11.16 -18.00 -10.72
CA ALA A 132 11.92 -18.56 -11.82
C ALA A 132 11.10 -19.47 -12.74
N ASN A 133 10.18 -20.27 -12.20
CA ASN A 133 9.63 -21.47 -12.81
C ASN A 133 8.10 -21.56 -12.80
N LEU A 134 7.41 -20.42 -12.78
CA LEU A 134 5.94 -20.37 -12.71
C LEU A 134 5.28 -21.17 -13.85
N ASP A 135 4.24 -21.97 -13.54
CA ASP A 135 3.44 -22.67 -14.54
C ASP A 135 2.49 -21.69 -15.28
N LEU A 136 2.81 -21.43 -16.54
CA LEU A 136 2.00 -20.61 -17.46
C LEU A 136 1.36 -21.48 -18.55
N SER A 137 0.86 -22.66 -18.18
CA SER A 137 0.12 -23.52 -19.11
C SER A 137 -1.24 -22.93 -19.51
N ASP A 138 -1.73 -23.25 -20.70
CA ASP A 138 -3.05 -22.77 -21.16
C ASP A 138 -4.21 -23.10 -20.21
N PRO A 139 -4.26 -24.28 -19.55
CA PRO A 139 -5.30 -24.57 -18.57
C PRO A 139 -5.21 -23.64 -17.36
N SER A 140 -4.00 -23.42 -16.80
CA SER A 140 -3.79 -22.55 -15.63
C SER A 140 -4.20 -21.12 -15.93
N VAL A 141 -3.75 -20.57 -17.07
CA VAL A 141 -4.08 -19.22 -17.53
C VAL A 141 -5.60 -19.03 -17.70
N ARG A 142 -6.30 -20.00 -18.32
CA ARG A 142 -7.77 -19.88 -18.49
C ARG A 142 -8.50 -19.92 -17.16
N THR A 143 -8.11 -20.83 -16.27
CA THR A 143 -8.76 -20.96 -14.97
C THR A 143 -8.62 -19.68 -14.15
N GLU A 144 -7.42 -19.09 -14.08
CA GLU A 144 -7.21 -17.87 -13.33
C GLU A 144 -7.92 -16.67 -13.93
N ARG A 145 -7.93 -16.53 -15.24
CA ARG A 145 -8.68 -15.49 -15.90
C ARG A 145 -10.17 -15.53 -15.52
N ASP A 146 -10.77 -16.72 -15.50
CA ASP A 146 -12.18 -16.88 -15.15
C ASP A 146 -12.43 -16.57 -13.67
N ILE A 147 -11.46 -16.87 -12.77
CA ILE A 147 -11.51 -16.52 -11.35
C ILE A 147 -11.42 -14.99 -11.16
N VAL A 148 -10.50 -14.31 -11.84
CA VAL A 148 -10.38 -12.83 -11.79
C VAL A 148 -11.66 -12.15 -12.28
N LEU A 149 -12.30 -12.68 -13.35
CA LEU A 149 -13.59 -12.16 -13.82
C LEU A 149 -14.71 -12.34 -12.80
N GLU A 150 -14.73 -13.46 -12.07
CA GLU A 150 -15.72 -13.70 -11.02
C GLU A 150 -15.46 -12.83 -9.79
N GLU A 151 -14.19 -12.62 -9.43
CA GLU A 151 -13.80 -11.69 -8.37
C GLU A 151 -14.22 -10.27 -8.70
N ARG A 152 -13.96 -9.80 -9.93
CA ARG A 152 -14.42 -8.50 -10.40
C ARG A 152 -15.93 -8.35 -10.27
N ARG A 153 -16.69 -9.37 -10.71
CA ARG A 153 -18.13 -9.37 -10.58
C ARG A 153 -18.58 -9.18 -9.12
N THR A 154 -17.91 -9.84 -8.20
CA THR A 154 -18.25 -9.81 -6.78
C THR A 154 -17.84 -8.51 -6.11
N ARG A 155 -16.62 -8.03 -6.39
CA ARG A 155 -16.03 -6.87 -5.68
C ARG A 155 -16.38 -5.52 -6.32
N ILE A 156 -16.61 -5.48 -7.63
CA ILE A 156 -16.83 -4.22 -8.36
C ILE A 156 -18.23 -4.18 -8.96
N ASP A 157 -18.60 -5.13 -9.85
CA ASP A 157 -19.82 -4.99 -10.66
C ASP A 157 -21.10 -5.05 -9.81
N ASN A 158 -21.07 -5.75 -8.68
CA ASN A 158 -22.17 -5.84 -7.72
C ASN A 158 -22.11 -4.81 -6.59
N ASP A 159 -21.08 -3.95 -6.56
CA ASP A 159 -20.94 -2.90 -5.55
C ASP A 159 -21.08 -1.51 -6.21
N PRO A 160 -22.17 -0.78 -5.91
CA PRO A 160 -22.39 0.54 -6.50
C PRO A 160 -21.32 1.59 -6.16
N GLU A 161 -20.74 1.52 -4.96
CA GLU A 161 -19.68 2.45 -4.53
C GLU A 161 -18.38 2.18 -5.27
N ALA A 162 -18.00 0.90 -5.37
CA ALA A 162 -16.82 0.47 -6.13
C ALA A 162 -16.93 0.83 -7.62
N LEU A 163 -18.12 0.63 -8.23
CA LEU A 163 -18.36 1.05 -9.62
C LEU A 163 -18.25 2.57 -9.80
N MET A 164 -18.76 3.34 -8.83
CA MET A 164 -18.64 4.80 -8.91
C MET A 164 -17.18 5.23 -8.78
N HIS A 165 -16.45 4.64 -7.84
CA HIS A 165 -15.03 4.95 -7.62
C HIS A 165 -14.21 4.62 -8.88
N GLU A 166 -14.38 3.44 -9.46
CA GLU A 166 -13.71 3.04 -10.71
C GLU A 166 -13.97 4.05 -11.85
N GLN A 167 -15.20 4.51 -12.00
CA GLN A 167 -15.52 5.51 -13.02
C GLN A 167 -14.90 6.87 -12.72
N MET A 168 -14.87 7.26 -11.45
CA MET A 168 -14.26 8.52 -11.03
C MET A 168 -12.75 8.53 -11.23
N GLU A 169 -12.05 7.43 -10.93
CA GLU A 169 -10.62 7.27 -11.23
C GLU A 169 -10.35 7.36 -12.73
N ALA A 170 -11.16 6.69 -13.56
CA ALA A 170 -11.04 6.78 -15.01
C ALA A 170 -11.23 8.21 -15.54
N GLU A 171 -12.11 8.99 -14.94
CA GLU A 171 -12.33 10.40 -15.26
C GLU A 171 -11.24 11.31 -14.67
N LEU A 172 -10.66 10.96 -13.52
CA LEU A 172 -9.59 11.72 -12.86
C LEU A 172 -8.30 11.70 -13.66
N HIS A 173 -8.03 10.61 -14.35
CA HIS A 173 -6.81 10.34 -15.10
C HIS A 173 -7.05 10.34 -16.63
N LEU A 174 -6.89 11.49 -17.28
CA LEU A 174 -7.18 11.66 -18.71
C LEU A 174 -6.36 10.76 -19.65
N SER A 175 -5.11 10.51 -19.32
CA SER A 175 -4.20 9.69 -20.13
C SER A 175 -3.29 8.79 -19.29
N HIS A 176 -3.25 9.00 -17.98
CA HIS A 176 -2.41 8.22 -17.09
C HIS A 176 -3.03 6.84 -16.83
N PRO A 177 -2.23 5.76 -16.82
CA PRO A 177 -2.73 4.41 -16.55
C PRO A 177 -3.40 4.20 -15.18
N TYR A 178 -3.25 5.10 -14.22
CA TYR A 178 -4.00 5.05 -12.96
C TYR A 178 -5.53 5.13 -13.17
N GLY A 179 -6.00 5.66 -14.29
CA GLY A 179 -7.42 5.60 -14.65
C GLY A 179 -7.91 4.22 -15.11
N ARG A 180 -7.05 3.19 -15.12
CA ARG A 180 -7.43 1.80 -15.41
C ARG A 180 -7.56 1.02 -14.11
N PRO A 181 -8.66 0.26 -13.89
CA PRO A 181 -8.81 -0.49 -12.66
C PRO A 181 -7.71 -1.54 -12.49
N VAL A 182 -7.21 -1.71 -11.28
CA VAL A 182 -6.19 -2.70 -10.95
C VAL A 182 -6.63 -4.12 -11.33
N ILE A 183 -7.91 -4.45 -11.08
CA ILE A 183 -8.50 -5.74 -11.46
C ILE A 183 -8.73 -5.88 -12.98
N GLY A 184 -8.62 -4.78 -13.72
CA GLY A 184 -8.78 -4.71 -15.17
C GLY A 184 -10.22 -4.56 -15.66
N TRP A 185 -10.37 -4.02 -16.87
CA TRP A 185 -11.65 -3.98 -17.57
C TRP A 185 -12.06 -5.39 -18.00
N PRO A 186 -13.33 -5.81 -17.85
CA PRO A 186 -13.76 -7.19 -18.15
C PRO A 186 -13.41 -7.63 -19.57
N GLU A 187 -13.53 -6.72 -20.57
CA GLU A 187 -13.25 -7.00 -21.98
C GLU A 187 -11.75 -7.22 -22.23
N GLU A 188 -10.90 -6.57 -21.45
CA GLU A 188 -9.45 -6.69 -21.55
C GLU A 188 -8.95 -7.92 -20.82
N VAL A 189 -9.45 -8.19 -19.61
CA VAL A 189 -9.15 -9.42 -18.84
C VAL A 189 -9.49 -10.67 -19.66
N ARG A 190 -10.62 -10.69 -20.40
CA ARG A 190 -10.98 -11.81 -21.28
C ARG A 190 -9.97 -12.09 -22.40
N ARG A 191 -9.13 -11.12 -22.78
CA ARG A 191 -8.09 -11.24 -23.81
C ARG A 191 -6.77 -11.78 -23.26
N ILE A 192 -6.58 -11.81 -21.94
CA ILE A 192 -5.37 -12.35 -21.35
C ILE A 192 -5.23 -13.82 -21.72
N GLY A 193 -4.19 -14.12 -22.49
CA GLY A 193 -3.84 -15.45 -22.91
C GLY A 193 -2.43 -15.84 -22.47
N ARG A 194 -2.01 -17.03 -22.82
CA ARG A 194 -0.69 -17.56 -22.44
C ARG A 194 0.46 -16.71 -22.96
N LEU A 195 0.37 -16.20 -24.19
CA LEU A 195 1.47 -15.43 -24.79
C LEU A 195 1.67 -14.10 -24.08
N GLU A 196 0.59 -13.41 -23.77
CA GLU A 196 0.59 -12.16 -23.03
C GLU A 196 1.14 -12.38 -21.61
N ALA A 197 0.67 -13.45 -20.95
CA ALA A 197 1.16 -13.84 -19.63
C ALA A 197 2.67 -14.16 -19.65
N GLN A 198 3.15 -14.95 -20.60
CA GLN A 198 4.58 -15.27 -20.70
C GLN A 198 5.45 -14.03 -20.95
N ALA A 199 5.00 -13.11 -21.80
CA ALA A 199 5.72 -11.87 -22.08
C ALA A 199 5.80 -10.97 -20.84
N PHE A 200 4.71 -10.83 -20.10
CA PHE A 200 4.65 -10.03 -18.89
C PHE A 200 5.53 -10.62 -17.77
N TYR A 201 5.43 -11.91 -17.51
CA TYR A 201 6.28 -12.60 -16.54
C TYR A 201 7.77 -12.48 -16.87
N ALA A 202 8.13 -12.73 -18.13
CA ALA A 202 9.52 -12.60 -18.57
C ALA A 202 10.07 -11.20 -18.38
N ARG A 203 9.25 -10.17 -18.52
CA ARG A 203 9.65 -8.78 -18.40
C ARG A 203 9.76 -8.30 -16.95
N HIS A 204 8.87 -8.72 -16.06
CA HIS A 204 8.70 -8.04 -14.77
C HIS A 204 9.09 -8.88 -13.55
N TYR A 205 8.96 -10.22 -13.61
CA TYR A 205 9.21 -11.09 -12.45
C TYR A 205 10.66 -11.59 -12.44
N ALA A 206 11.54 -10.74 -11.93
CA ALA A 206 12.98 -10.99 -11.86
C ALA A 206 13.56 -10.42 -10.56
N PRO A 207 14.68 -10.99 -10.04
CA PRO A 207 15.28 -10.54 -8.79
C PRO A 207 15.70 -9.07 -8.84
N ASN A 208 16.22 -8.58 -9.95
CA ASN A 208 16.62 -7.18 -10.11
C ASN A 208 15.44 -6.19 -10.31
N ASN A 209 14.19 -6.69 -10.37
CA ASN A 209 12.96 -5.90 -10.30
C ASN A 209 12.23 -6.08 -8.95
N ALA A 210 12.87 -6.76 -7.98
CA ALA A 210 12.24 -7.13 -6.73
C ALA A 210 12.97 -6.56 -5.50
N ILE A 211 12.24 -6.46 -4.42
CA ILE A 211 12.71 -6.07 -3.10
C ILE A 211 12.21 -7.11 -2.11
N LEU A 212 13.13 -7.70 -1.36
CA LEU A 212 12.83 -8.59 -0.25
C LEU A 212 12.89 -7.80 1.05
N VAL A 213 11.80 -7.74 1.79
CA VAL A 213 11.75 -7.17 3.13
C VAL A 213 11.52 -8.31 4.12
N VAL A 214 12.38 -8.42 5.13
CA VAL A 214 12.27 -9.41 6.21
C VAL A 214 12.22 -8.69 7.55
N ALA A 215 11.11 -8.80 8.25
CA ALA A 215 10.92 -8.26 9.58
C ALA A 215 10.65 -9.38 10.60
N GLY A 216 11.31 -9.35 11.76
CA GLY A 216 11.07 -10.34 12.80
C GLY A 216 12.34 -10.87 13.48
N ASP A 217 12.23 -12.06 14.09
CA ASP A 217 13.32 -12.67 14.87
C ASP A 217 14.43 -13.23 13.97
N VAL A 218 15.14 -12.33 13.33
CA VAL A 218 16.26 -12.61 12.42
C VAL A 218 17.41 -11.64 12.63
N THR A 219 18.61 -12.09 12.27
CA THR A 219 19.76 -11.22 12.09
C THR A 219 20.01 -10.94 10.60
N PRO A 220 20.65 -9.80 10.24
CA PRO A 220 20.99 -9.52 8.85
C PRO A 220 21.87 -10.59 8.18
N ASP A 221 22.74 -11.24 8.94
CA ASP A 221 23.64 -12.29 8.43
C ASP A 221 22.86 -13.58 8.15
N GLU A 222 21.90 -13.98 9.00
CA GLU A 222 21.01 -15.12 8.76
C GLU A 222 20.21 -14.90 7.47
N VAL A 223 19.56 -13.73 7.33
CA VAL A 223 18.79 -13.39 6.12
C VAL A 223 19.69 -13.38 4.89
N ARG A 224 20.91 -12.86 4.96
CA ARG A 224 21.85 -12.86 3.85
C ARG A 224 22.18 -14.29 3.41
N VAL A 225 22.54 -15.16 4.34
CA VAL A 225 22.87 -16.57 4.06
C VAL A 225 21.71 -17.29 3.40
N ASP A 226 20.48 -17.09 3.90
CA ASP A 226 19.27 -17.75 3.37
C ASP A 226 18.88 -17.17 1.99
N ALA A 227 18.97 -15.88 1.80
CA ALA A 227 18.70 -15.23 0.51
C ALA A 227 19.75 -15.64 -0.56
N GLU A 228 21.02 -15.74 -0.21
CA GLU A 228 22.06 -16.25 -1.12
C GLU A 228 21.87 -17.72 -1.46
N ALA A 229 21.39 -18.53 -0.52
CA ALA A 229 21.15 -19.95 -0.76
C ALA A 229 19.91 -20.21 -1.67
N THR A 230 19.00 -19.28 -1.77
CA THR A 230 17.70 -19.38 -2.47
C THR A 230 17.63 -18.46 -3.68
N TYR A 231 17.41 -17.17 -3.49
CA TYR A 231 17.19 -16.19 -4.56
C TYR A 231 18.39 -15.94 -5.45
N ALA A 232 19.64 -16.03 -4.95
CA ALA A 232 20.83 -15.79 -5.78
C ALA A 232 20.97 -16.77 -6.96
N LYS A 233 20.24 -17.88 -6.94
CA LYS A 233 20.19 -18.86 -8.04
C LYS A 233 19.28 -18.43 -9.19
N VAL A 234 18.38 -17.48 -8.95
CA VAL A 234 17.50 -16.91 -9.97
C VAL A 234 18.31 -15.88 -10.77
N PRO A 235 18.40 -16.02 -12.09
CA PRO A 235 19.17 -15.09 -12.89
C PRO A 235 18.46 -13.72 -12.98
N ALA A 236 19.27 -12.65 -12.98
CA ALA A 236 18.78 -11.32 -13.36
C ALA A 236 18.28 -11.33 -14.81
N ARG A 237 17.37 -10.44 -15.12
CA ARG A 237 16.85 -10.23 -16.49
C ARG A 237 17.19 -8.84 -16.97
N GLU A 238 17.23 -8.66 -18.29
CA GLU A 238 17.34 -7.33 -18.87
C GLU A 238 15.97 -6.63 -18.71
N LEU A 239 15.95 -5.59 -17.88
CA LEU A 239 14.76 -4.79 -17.63
C LEU A 239 14.83 -3.54 -18.51
N GLY A 240 13.81 -3.29 -19.31
CA GLY A 240 13.63 -1.98 -19.94
C GLY A 240 13.31 -0.90 -18.89
N PRO A 241 13.46 0.39 -19.24
CA PRO A 241 13.03 1.46 -18.35
C PRO A 241 11.52 1.32 -18.08
N ARG A 242 11.11 1.62 -16.87
CA ARG A 242 9.69 1.75 -16.53
C ARG A 242 9.16 3.00 -17.22
N ALA A 243 7.98 2.88 -17.84
CA ALA A 243 7.40 4.00 -18.57
C ALA A 243 7.09 5.18 -17.63
N ASP A 244 7.28 6.38 -18.14
CA ASP A 244 6.89 7.62 -17.51
C ASP A 244 5.69 8.19 -18.25
N TYR A 245 4.66 8.61 -17.52
CA TYR A 245 3.37 9.00 -18.06
C TYR A 245 3.06 10.46 -17.73
N ALA A 246 3.14 11.32 -18.76
CA ALA A 246 2.69 12.70 -18.62
C ALA A 246 1.15 12.78 -18.74
N GLN A 247 0.53 13.53 -17.84
CA GLN A 247 -0.89 13.82 -17.90
C GLN A 247 -1.13 15.30 -18.26
N PRO A 248 -1.99 15.59 -19.25
CA PRO A 248 -2.33 16.97 -19.55
C PRO A 248 -3.11 17.62 -18.39
N PRO A 249 -3.01 18.96 -18.23
CA PRO A 249 -3.76 19.65 -17.20
C PRO A 249 -5.26 19.57 -17.49
N ARG A 250 -6.06 19.40 -16.44
CA ARG A 250 -7.52 19.47 -16.55
C ARG A 250 -7.96 20.91 -16.77
N LEU A 251 -8.91 21.11 -17.67
CA LEU A 251 -9.41 22.45 -18.00
C LEU A 251 -10.74 22.76 -17.31
N GLY A 252 -11.44 21.76 -16.80
CA GLY A 252 -12.75 21.89 -16.18
C GLY A 252 -13.03 20.82 -15.14
N GLU A 253 -13.97 21.13 -14.26
CA GLU A 253 -14.50 20.21 -13.27
C GLU A 253 -15.31 19.09 -13.95
N THR A 254 -15.15 17.86 -13.47
CA THR A 254 -15.96 16.71 -13.92
C THR A 254 -16.94 16.32 -12.83
N ARG A 255 -18.18 16.03 -13.23
CA ARG A 255 -19.23 15.53 -12.34
C ARG A 255 -19.90 14.33 -12.98
N LEU A 256 -20.15 13.30 -12.17
CA LEU A 256 -20.93 12.15 -12.59
C LEU A 256 -22.01 11.81 -11.56
N THR A 257 -23.10 11.22 -12.05
CA THR A 257 -24.18 10.76 -11.18
C THR A 257 -24.55 9.34 -11.60
N ILE A 258 -24.54 8.44 -10.60
CA ILE A 258 -24.97 7.06 -10.77
C ILE A 258 -26.23 6.86 -9.92
N THR A 259 -27.26 6.29 -10.51
CA THR A 259 -28.52 5.96 -9.82
C THR A 259 -28.76 4.46 -9.89
N ARG A 260 -28.96 3.82 -8.74
CA ARG A 260 -29.18 2.37 -8.66
C ARG A 260 -30.22 2.01 -7.59
N ASP A 261 -30.99 0.96 -7.86
CA ASP A 261 -32.07 0.49 -6.96
C ASP A 261 -31.52 -0.18 -5.68
N ASP A 262 -30.30 -0.69 -5.71
CA ASP A 262 -29.63 -1.34 -4.59
C ASP A 262 -28.95 -0.36 -3.62
N VAL A 263 -28.85 0.92 -3.97
CA VAL A 263 -28.32 2.00 -3.11
C VAL A 263 -29.39 2.40 -2.09
N LYS A 264 -29.01 2.41 -0.81
CA LYS A 264 -29.93 2.75 0.29
C LYS A 264 -29.87 4.22 0.71
N LEU A 265 -28.66 4.77 0.77
CA LEU A 265 -28.40 6.15 1.17
C LEU A 265 -27.57 6.85 0.08
N PRO A 266 -27.85 8.11 -0.21
CA PRO A 266 -27.02 8.86 -1.16
C PRO A 266 -25.59 9.02 -0.64
N LEU A 267 -24.62 8.86 -1.53
CA LEU A 267 -23.21 9.08 -1.24
C LEU A 267 -22.67 10.22 -2.12
N PHE A 268 -22.04 11.18 -1.47
CA PHE A 268 -21.18 12.17 -2.10
C PHE A 268 -19.73 11.67 -2.03
N LEU A 269 -19.01 11.73 -3.15
CA LEU A 269 -17.58 11.42 -3.24
C LEU A 269 -16.88 12.46 -4.09
N ARG A 270 -15.72 12.93 -3.67
CA ARG A 270 -14.88 13.82 -4.47
C ARG A 270 -13.43 13.39 -4.39
N LEU A 271 -12.84 13.11 -5.55
CA LEU A 271 -11.45 12.75 -5.72
C LEU A 271 -10.68 13.94 -6.30
N TYR A 272 -9.55 14.25 -5.72
CA TYR A 272 -8.58 15.23 -6.21
C TYR A 272 -7.29 14.53 -6.58
N ARG A 273 -6.75 14.86 -7.75
CA ARG A 273 -5.38 14.50 -8.08
C ARG A 273 -4.42 15.50 -7.41
N VAL A 274 -3.57 14.99 -6.54
CA VAL A 274 -2.64 15.78 -5.73
C VAL A 274 -1.22 15.22 -5.83
N PRO A 275 -0.16 15.96 -5.45
CA PRO A 275 1.19 15.41 -5.43
C PRO A 275 1.28 14.22 -4.46
N SER A 276 1.98 13.17 -4.88
CA SER A 276 2.40 12.07 -4.01
C SER A 276 3.70 12.41 -3.28
N TYR A 277 4.19 11.49 -2.42
CA TYR A 277 5.51 11.62 -1.77
C TYR A 277 6.69 11.65 -2.75
N THR A 278 6.53 11.11 -3.96
CA THR A 278 7.55 11.12 -5.01
C THR A 278 7.56 12.41 -5.83
N GLU A 279 6.41 13.11 -5.93
CA GLU A 279 6.25 14.36 -6.69
C GLU A 279 6.28 15.62 -5.83
N ALA A 280 5.89 15.50 -4.55
CA ALA A 280 5.70 16.61 -3.64
C ALA A 280 7.03 17.34 -3.33
N LYS A 281 6.95 18.63 -3.12
CA LYS A 281 8.04 19.38 -2.50
C LYS A 281 8.18 18.97 -1.03
N PRO A 282 9.36 19.13 -0.43
CA PRO A 282 9.56 18.81 0.98
C PRO A 282 8.51 19.46 1.89
N GLY A 283 7.80 18.64 2.68
CA GLY A 283 6.76 19.05 3.61
C GLY A 283 5.35 19.20 3.01
N GLU A 284 5.19 19.11 1.69
CA GLU A 284 3.89 19.26 1.02
C GLU A 284 3.02 17.99 1.19
N ALA A 285 3.58 16.79 1.01
CA ALA A 285 2.85 15.55 1.23
C ALA A 285 2.45 15.37 2.70
N GLU A 286 3.34 15.70 3.64
CA GLU A 286 3.02 15.69 5.07
C GLU A 286 1.94 16.72 5.43
N ALA A 287 1.88 17.86 4.73
CA ALA A 287 0.80 18.84 4.91
C ALA A 287 -0.55 18.30 4.41
N LEU A 288 -0.56 17.49 3.34
CA LEU A 288 -1.76 16.78 2.85
C LEU A 288 -2.19 15.66 3.82
N ASP A 289 -1.27 14.91 4.42
CA ASP A 289 -1.58 13.95 5.50
C ASP A 289 -2.28 14.65 6.67
N VAL A 290 -1.71 15.77 7.13
CA VAL A 290 -2.28 16.54 8.24
C VAL A 290 -3.63 17.15 7.85
N LEU A 291 -3.80 17.62 6.61
CA LEU A 291 -5.07 18.10 6.09
C LEU A 291 -6.15 17.01 6.08
N ALA A 292 -5.83 15.82 5.60
CA ALA A 292 -6.74 14.68 5.59
C ALA A 292 -7.18 14.32 7.02
N GLN A 293 -6.24 14.24 7.96
CA GLN A 293 -6.53 13.98 9.37
C GLN A 293 -7.42 15.06 10.00
N LEU A 294 -7.17 16.35 9.70
CA LEU A 294 -7.98 17.47 10.18
C LEU A 294 -9.39 17.47 9.62
N LEU A 295 -9.54 17.10 8.33
CA LEU A 295 -10.83 17.09 7.65
C LEU A 295 -11.65 15.87 8.02
N GLY A 296 -11.04 14.66 8.03
CA GLY A 296 -11.81 13.42 8.03
C GLY A 296 -11.23 12.21 8.76
N GLY A 297 -10.09 12.32 9.44
CA GLY A 297 -9.39 11.16 10.01
C GLY A 297 -10.08 10.49 11.20
N ASP A 298 -10.99 11.16 11.90
CA ASP A 298 -11.68 10.62 13.08
C ASP A 298 -12.97 11.39 13.42
N PRO A 299 -13.80 10.94 14.39
CA PRO A 299 -15.03 11.63 14.80
C PRO A 299 -14.84 13.07 15.36
N THR A 300 -13.61 13.48 15.67
CA THR A 300 -13.31 14.86 16.10
C THR A 300 -12.92 15.77 14.93
N SER A 301 -12.80 15.21 13.73
CA SER A 301 -12.46 15.91 12.49
C SER A 301 -13.53 16.91 12.06
N THR A 302 -13.14 17.83 11.18
CA THR A 302 -14.03 18.96 10.82
C THR A 302 -15.25 18.53 10.02
N LEU A 303 -15.12 17.62 9.05
CA LEU A 303 -16.25 17.12 8.25
C LEU A 303 -17.24 16.37 9.12
N TYR A 304 -16.78 15.43 9.92
CA TYR A 304 -17.64 14.66 10.81
C TYR A 304 -18.38 15.58 11.79
N ARG A 305 -17.66 16.49 12.44
CA ARG A 305 -18.24 17.42 13.41
C ARG A 305 -19.29 18.37 12.79
N GLU A 306 -19.01 18.90 11.60
CA GLU A 306 -19.92 19.86 10.95
C GLU A 306 -21.10 19.16 10.27
N LEU A 307 -20.87 18.08 9.50
CA LEU A 307 -21.89 17.44 8.70
C LEU A 307 -22.73 16.44 9.50
N VAL A 308 -22.08 15.64 10.38
CA VAL A 308 -22.73 14.56 11.12
C VAL A 308 -23.33 15.07 12.44
N VAL A 309 -22.52 15.78 13.24
CA VAL A 309 -22.92 16.15 14.61
C VAL A 309 -23.78 17.40 14.62
N LYS A 310 -23.27 18.52 14.05
CA LYS A 310 -23.93 19.83 14.17
C LYS A 310 -25.11 19.99 13.20
N ARG A 311 -24.86 19.79 11.91
CA ARG A 311 -25.88 20.03 10.87
C ARG A 311 -26.77 18.84 10.61
N LYS A 312 -26.37 17.64 11.01
CA LYS A 312 -27.10 16.37 10.80
C LYS A 312 -27.45 16.10 9.34
N LEU A 313 -26.59 16.54 8.42
CA LEU A 313 -26.74 16.35 6.97
C LEU A 313 -26.26 14.97 6.53
N ALA A 314 -25.26 14.41 7.20
CA ALA A 314 -24.67 13.13 6.89
C ALA A 314 -24.78 12.16 8.08
N SER A 315 -24.77 10.87 7.80
CA SER A 315 -24.58 9.79 8.79
C SER A 315 -23.11 9.50 9.02
N ASP A 316 -22.30 9.71 7.99
CA ASP A 316 -20.84 9.60 8.02
C ASP A 316 -20.20 10.59 7.05
N ALA A 317 -18.98 11.04 7.35
CA ALA A 317 -18.17 11.92 6.48
C ALA A 317 -16.72 11.86 6.87
N GLY A 318 -15.84 11.83 5.87
CA GLY A 318 -14.40 11.71 6.08
C GLY A 318 -13.58 12.25 4.92
N ALA A 319 -12.27 12.16 5.08
CA ALA A 319 -11.27 12.45 4.06
C ALA A 319 -10.04 11.57 4.26
N SER A 320 -9.38 11.22 3.16
CA SER A 320 -8.13 10.46 3.15
C SER A 320 -7.15 11.03 2.12
N TYR A 321 -5.89 10.71 2.27
CA TYR A 321 -4.83 11.03 1.33
C TYR A 321 -3.97 9.79 1.04
N GLU A 322 -3.95 9.38 -0.22
CA GLU A 322 -3.13 8.28 -0.73
C GLU A 322 -1.88 8.86 -1.39
N GLY A 323 -0.88 9.18 -0.56
CA GLY A 323 0.36 9.83 -1.01
C GLY A 323 1.47 8.86 -1.40
N TYR A 324 1.37 7.58 -1.04
CA TYR A 324 2.39 6.58 -1.38
C TYR A 324 2.16 5.99 -2.77
N ALA A 325 2.36 6.81 -3.78
CA ALA A 325 2.28 6.47 -5.19
C ALA A 325 3.56 6.88 -5.93
N ARG A 326 3.88 6.19 -7.02
CA ARG A 326 5.03 6.49 -7.88
C ARG A 326 4.84 7.80 -8.66
N ASP A 327 3.63 8.04 -9.11
CA ASP A 327 3.21 9.24 -9.82
C ASP A 327 2.25 10.05 -8.92
N ALA A 328 1.23 10.72 -9.43
CA ALA A 328 0.34 11.53 -8.61
C ALA A 328 -0.37 10.72 -7.52
N GLY A 329 -0.57 11.34 -6.36
CA GLY A 329 -1.42 10.84 -5.29
C GLY A 329 -2.88 11.25 -5.47
N GLU A 330 -3.72 10.74 -4.58
CA GLU A 330 -5.14 11.03 -4.53
C GLU A 330 -5.56 11.56 -3.17
N PHE A 331 -6.46 12.55 -3.17
CA PHE A 331 -7.11 13.03 -1.95
C PHE A 331 -8.62 12.86 -2.11
N GLU A 332 -9.21 12.08 -1.21
CA GLU A 332 -10.63 11.76 -1.21
C GLU A 332 -11.38 12.55 -0.12
N ILE A 333 -12.60 12.99 -0.45
CA ILE A 333 -13.60 13.49 0.51
C ILE A 333 -14.92 12.79 0.24
N TYR A 334 -15.51 12.21 1.28
CA TYR A 334 -16.80 11.54 1.17
C TYR A 334 -17.81 12.02 2.21
N ALA A 335 -19.11 11.83 1.91
CA ALA A 335 -20.18 11.98 2.87
C ALA A 335 -21.37 11.07 2.50
N VAL A 336 -21.84 10.26 3.46
CA VAL A 336 -23.05 9.45 3.36
C VAL A 336 -24.22 10.28 3.88
N LEU A 337 -25.15 10.66 3.01
CA LEU A 337 -26.22 11.59 3.35
C LEU A 337 -27.31 10.94 4.22
N ARG A 338 -27.86 11.74 5.12
CA ARG A 338 -29.09 11.35 5.84
C ARG A 338 -30.32 11.58 4.98
N PRO A 339 -31.43 10.83 5.24
CA PRO A 339 -32.72 11.10 4.61
C PRO A 339 -33.14 12.56 4.78
N GLY A 340 -33.51 13.21 3.67
CA GLY A 340 -33.91 14.62 3.64
C GLY A 340 -32.77 15.64 3.39
N ALA A 341 -31.52 15.22 3.45
CA ALA A 341 -30.41 16.04 2.99
C ALA A 341 -30.28 15.94 1.46
N THR A 342 -29.85 17.04 0.82
CA THR A 342 -29.60 17.06 -0.63
C THR A 342 -28.10 17.13 -0.91
N MET A 343 -27.69 16.58 -2.04
CA MET A 343 -26.29 16.62 -2.50
C MET A 343 -25.75 18.05 -2.53
N GLU A 344 -26.53 18.97 -3.09
CA GLU A 344 -26.18 20.40 -3.18
C GLU A 344 -25.85 21.02 -1.82
N VAL A 345 -26.67 20.75 -0.80
CA VAL A 345 -26.45 21.30 0.55
C VAL A 345 -25.19 20.71 1.20
N VAL A 346 -24.94 19.42 1.01
CA VAL A 346 -23.75 18.74 1.53
C VAL A 346 -22.51 19.26 0.82
N GLU A 347 -22.53 19.31 -0.51
CA GLU A 347 -21.40 19.83 -1.31
C GLU A 347 -21.07 21.28 -0.94
N HIS A 348 -22.07 22.17 -0.88
CA HIS A 348 -21.83 23.55 -0.46
C HIS A 348 -21.22 23.66 0.95
N ALA A 349 -21.58 22.74 1.86
CA ALA A 349 -21.01 22.70 3.19
C ALA A 349 -19.54 22.23 3.16
N ILE A 350 -19.20 21.22 2.36
CA ILE A 350 -17.82 20.76 2.15
C ILE A 350 -16.98 21.88 1.53
N ASP A 351 -17.48 22.52 0.47
CA ASP A 351 -16.79 23.62 -0.19
C ASP A 351 -16.56 24.81 0.75
N ALA A 352 -17.51 25.11 1.65
CA ALA A 352 -17.34 26.16 2.64
C ALA A 352 -16.23 25.82 3.64
N ILE A 353 -16.12 24.55 4.05
CA ILE A 353 -15.05 24.08 4.93
C ILE A 353 -13.69 24.19 4.21
N LEU A 354 -13.57 23.72 2.97
CA LEU A 354 -12.34 23.81 2.19
C LEU A 354 -11.91 25.27 1.98
N ARG A 355 -12.85 26.16 1.63
CA ARG A 355 -12.57 27.62 1.53
C ARG A 355 -12.07 28.20 2.84
N GLN A 356 -12.58 27.74 3.99
CA GLN A 356 -12.12 28.19 5.30
C GLN A 356 -10.66 27.76 5.57
N TYR A 357 -10.30 26.51 5.24
CA TYR A 357 -8.94 26.01 5.36
C TYR A 357 -7.98 26.71 4.39
N ALA A 358 -8.43 27.03 3.19
CA ALA A 358 -7.66 27.81 2.22
C ALA A 358 -7.48 29.28 2.62
N ALA A 359 -8.42 29.88 3.36
CA ALA A 359 -8.37 31.29 3.73
C ALA A 359 -7.48 31.58 4.94
N ALA A 360 -7.36 30.64 5.88
CA ALA A 360 -6.60 30.83 7.12
C ALA A 360 -6.04 29.50 7.64
N PRO A 361 -4.88 29.54 8.31
CA PRO A 361 -4.32 28.36 8.98
C PRO A 361 -5.33 27.77 9.97
N PRO A 362 -5.40 26.42 10.07
CA PRO A 362 -6.17 25.76 11.11
C PRO A 362 -5.71 26.19 12.52
N LYS A 363 -6.58 26.04 13.51
CA LYS A 363 -6.23 26.36 14.90
C LYS A 363 -5.10 25.48 15.40
N GLY A 364 -4.12 26.07 16.12
CA GLY A 364 -2.93 25.36 16.58
C GLY A 364 -3.24 24.08 17.39
N GLY A 365 -4.27 24.11 18.24
CA GLY A 365 -4.67 22.92 19.01
C GLY A 365 -5.23 21.78 18.14
N ASP A 366 -5.91 22.09 17.04
CA ASP A 366 -6.41 21.07 16.10
C ASP A 366 -5.27 20.45 15.30
N ILE A 367 -4.29 21.27 14.86
CA ILE A 367 -3.09 20.78 14.15
C ILE A 367 -2.28 19.86 15.06
N GLU A 368 -1.98 20.26 16.29
CA GLU A 368 -1.18 19.45 17.21
C GLU A 368 -1.87 18.10 17.54
N ARG A 369 -3.20 18.10 17.64
CA ARG A 369 -3.95 16.85 17.80
C ARG A 369 -3.81 15.96 16.57
N ALA A 370 -4.03 16.48 15.35
CA ALA A 370 -3.91 15.72 14.11
C ALA A 370 -2.51 15.11 13.95
N LYS A 371 -1.46 15.90 14.15
CA LYS A 371 -0.07 15.45 14.11
C LYS A 371 0.21 14.36 15.14
N THR A 372 -0.31 14.53 16.36
CA THR A 372 -0.14 13.53 17.44
C THR A 372 -0.79 12.20 17.09
N GLN A 373 -1.99 12.24 16.52
CA GLN A 373 -2.71 11.04 16.06
C GLN A 373 -1.94 10.32 14.95
N LEU A 374 -1.58 11.02 13.88
CA LEU A 374 -0.80 10.46 12.76
C LEU A 374 0.50 9.80 13.24
N VAL A 375 1.23 10.48 14.11
CA VAL A 375 2.49 9.93 14.64
C VAL A 375 2.25 8.77 15.58
N ALA A 376 1.21 8.80 16.41
CA ALA A 376 0.86 7.68 17.29
C ALA A 376 0.49 6.44 16.47
N ASP A 377 -0.32 6.59 15.43
CA ASP A 377 -0.70 5.49 14.53
C ASP A 377 0.52 4.89 13.84
N ALA A 378 1.47 5.72 13.39
CA ALA A 378 2.71 5.24 12.80
C ALA A 378 3.60 4.49 13.81
N VAL A 379 3.59 4.89 15.08
CA VAL A 379 4.31 4.18 16.16
C VAL A 379 3.65 2.84 16.44
N TYR A 380 2.31 2.80 16.58
CA TYR A 380 1.59 1.54 16.83
C TYR A 380 1.73 0.53 15.69
N ARG A 381 1.72 1.00 14.44
CA ARG A 381 1.98 0.12 13.28
C ARG A 381 3.35 -0.58 13.34
N ARG A 382 4.36 0.03 13.95
CA ARG A 382 5.67 -0.61 14.14
C ARG A 382 5.65 -1.83 15.07
N ASP A 383 4.60 -1.99 15.87
CA ASP A 383 4.44 -3.17 16.72
C ASP A 383 3.96 -4.41 15.95
N ASN A 384 3.42 -4.22 14.76
CA ASN A 384 3.03 -5.28 13.83
C ASN A 384 4.11 -5.48 12.75
N GLN A 385 4.71 -6.69 12.70
CA GLN A 385 5.80 -6.99 11.75
C GLN A 385 5.35 -6.87 10.29
N LEU A 386 4.10 -7.26 9.96
CA LEU A 386 3.56 -7.15 8.60
C LEU A 386 3.40 -5.69 8.19
N GLU A 387 2.82 -4.86 9.05
CA GLU A 387 2.65 -3.43 8.76
C GLU A 387 3.99 -2.71 8.64
N LEU A 388 4.95 -3.09 9.48
CA LEU A 388 6.32 -2.55 9.43
C LEU A 388 7.01 -2.93 8.11
N ALA A 389 6.95 -4.21 7.73
CA ALA A 389 7.50 -4.68 6.46
C ALA A 389 6.79 -4.04 5.26
N SER A 390 5.47 -3.85 5.35
CA SER A 390 4.66 -3.18 4.32
C SER A 390 5.08 -1.73 4.13
N ALA A 391 5.26 -0.97 5.20
CA ALA A 391 5.64 0.44 5.12
C ALA A 391 6.98 0.64 4.38
N TYR A 392 7.98 -0.19 4.68
CA TYR A 392 9.27 -0.13 3.98
C TYR A 392 9.19 -0.64 2.55
N GLY A 393 8.50 -1.76 2.34
CA GLY A 393 8.38 -2.35 1.02
C GLY A 393 7.66 -1.44 0.04
N GLN A 394 6.54 -0.84 0.45
CA GLN A 394 5.80 0.14 -0.33
C GLN A 394 6.67 1.34 -0.72
N ALA A 395 7.34 1.95 0.25
CA ALA A 395 8.21 3.09 -0.01
C ALA A 395 9.32 2.75 -1.03
N LEU A 396 10.02 1.65 -0.81
CA LEU A 396 11.08 1.20 -1.72
C LEU A 396 10.57 0.83 -3.11
N ALA A 397 9.36 0.27 -3.22
CA ALA A 397 8.77 -0.14 -4.50
C ALA A 397 8.45 1.06 -5.40
N ILE A 398 8.07 2.20 -4.82
CA ILE A 398 7.76 3.44 -5.56
C ILE A 398 8.98 4.36 -5.75
N GLY A 399 10.15 4.02 -5.20
CA GLY A 399 11.38 4.76 -5.38
C GLY A 399 11.79 5.67 -4.22
N LEU A 400 11.05 5.64 -3.10
CA LEU A 400 11.47 6.28 -1.84
C LEU A 400 12.55 5.43 -1.15
N THR A 401 13.13 5.97 -0.09
CA THR A 401 14.17 5.33 0.71
C THR A 401 13.64 4.81 2.05
N ALA A 402 14.41 3.97 2.72
CA ALA A 402 14.08 3.56 4.08
C ALA A 402 14.13 4.74 5.07
N ASP A 403 14.99 5.72 4.82
CA ASP A 403 15.07 6.94 5.63
C ASP A 403 13.81 7.79 5.50
N ASP A 404 13.16 7.81 4.32
CA ASP A 404 11.88 8.50 4.14
C ASP A 404 10.80 7.96 5.08
N VAL A 405 10.74 6.64 5.27
CA VAL A 405 9.83 6.00 6.23
C VAL A 405 10.23 6.30 7.68
N HIS A 406 11.53 6.23 7.97
CA HIS A 406 12.05 6.43 9.32
C HIS A 406 11.82 7.88 9.82
N GLU A 407 12.06 8.86 8.97
CA GLU A 407 12.00 10.28 9.29
C GLU A 407 10.60 10.88 9.18
N TRP A 408 9.64 10.19 8.55
CA TRP A 408 8.28 10.66 8.35
C TRP A 408 7.61 11.22 9.62
N PRO A 409 7.69 10.57 10.82
CA PRO A 409 7.10 11.12 12.04
C PRO A 409 7.70 12.49 12.43
N GLY A 410 8.97 12.70 12.15
CA GLY A 410 9.65 13.97 12.37
C GLY A 410 9.15 15.07 11.43
N ARG A 411 8.98 14.72 10.13
CA ARG A 411 8.46 15.62 9.11
C ARG A 411 7.02 16.01 9.38
N VAL A 412 6.15 15.08 9.79
CA VAL A 412 4.76 15.39 10.22
C VAL A 412 4.74 16.34 11.42
N ARG A 413 5.59 16.13 12.42
CA ARG A 413 5.67 17.06 13.56
C ARG A 413 6.09 18.47 13.15
N ALA A 414 6.86 18.63 12.09
CA ALA A 414 7.32 19.91 11.58
C ALA A 414 6.26 20.65 10.74
N VAL A 415 5.16 20.02 10.34
CA VAL A 415 4.08 20.66 9.58
C VAL A 415 3.52 21.85 10.33
N THR A 416 3.39 22.99 9.64
CA THR A 416 2.81 24.22 10.17
C THR A 416 1.39 24.45 9.67
N GLY A 417 0.62 25.33 10.35
CA GLY A 417 -0.71 25.70 9.87
C GLY A 417 -0.68 26.42 8.53
N ASP A 418 0.37 27.20 8.25
CA ASP A 418 0.55 27.81 6.95
C ASP A 418 0.78 26.78 5.85
N ALA A 419 1.56 25.72 6.11
CA ALA A 419 1.75 24.65 5.15
C ALA A 419 0.44 23.92 4.80
N VAL A 420 -0.41 23.66 5.79
CA VAL A 420 -1.75 23.05 5.57
C VAL A 420 -2.65 24.00 4.76
N ARG A 421 -2.67 25.29 5.06
CA ARG A 421 -3.41 26.31 4.27
C ARG A 421 -2.90 26.33 2.82
N ASP A 422 -1.60 26.38 2.61
CA ASP A 422 -0.97 26.51 1.30
C ASP A 422 -1.22 25.25 0.45
N ALA A 423 -1.14 24.05 1.05
CA ALA A 423 -1.54 22.79 0.40
C ALA A 423 -3.03 22.81 0.02
N THR A 424 -3.92 23.27 0.92
CA THR A 424 -5.35 23.41 0.59
C THR A 424 -5.58 24.35 -0.59
N GLN A 425 -4.91 25.51 -0.62
CA GLN A 425 -5.04 26.49 -1.71
C GLN A 425 -4.54 25.95 -3.05
N LYS A 426 -3.44 25.20 -3.02
CA LYS A 426 -2.77 24.72 -4.22
C LYS A 426 -3.45 23.47 -4.78
N ASP A 427 -3.82 22.54 -3.91
CA ASP A 427 -4.11 21.15 -4.32
C ASP A 427 -5.62 20.83 -4.24
N MET A 428 -6.41 21.53 -3.39
CA MET A 428 -7.87 21.34 -3.32
C MET A 428 -8.61 22.22 -4.33
N ILE A 429 -8.21 22.14 -5.60
CA ILE A 429 -8.77 22.97 -6.67
C ILE A 429 -9.90 22.20 -7.36
N PRO A 430 -11.15 22.71 -7.43
CA PRO A 430 -12.29 21.99 -8.02
C PRO A 430 -12.05 21.48 -9.44
N ARG A 431 -11.37 22.23 -10.29
CA ARG A 431 -11.07 21.79 -11.68
C ARG A 431 -10.15 20.57 -11.76
N GLU A 432 -9.34 20.31 -10.72
CA GLU A 432 -8.45 19.14 -10.61
C GLU A 432 -9.15 17.96 -9.92
N SER A 433 -10.48 18.05 -9.72
CA SER A 433 -11.27 17.00 -9.07
C SER A 433 -12.31 16.38 -9.98
N VAL A 434 -12.78 15.21 -9.56
CA VAL A 434 -13.99 14.55 -10.04
C VAL A 434 -14.95 14.45 -8.87
N THR A 435 -16.20 14.91 -9.05
CA THR A 435 -17.27 14.80 -8.05
C THR A 435 -18.28 13.77 -8.49
N GLY A 436 -18.53 12.76 -7.66
CA GLY A 436 -19.47 11.68 -7.87
C GLY A 436 -20.67 11.77 -6.93
N TYR A 437 -21.88 11.50 -7.45
CA TYR A 437 -23.10 11.33 -6.70
C TYR A 437 -23.66 9.94 -6.95
N LEU A 438 -23.73 9.12 -5.90
CA LEU A 438 -24.41 7.84 -5.94
C LEU A 438 -25.78 8.01 -5.30
N LEU A 439 -26.83 7.75 -6.07
CA LEU A 439 -28.21 8.00 -5.66
C LEU A 439 -29.04 6.72 -5.59
N PRO A 440 -29.95 6.61 -4.63
CA PRO A 440 -30.97 5.56 -4.65
C PRO A 440 -31.82 5.65 -5.91
N GLY A 441 -32.11 4.48 -6.52
CA GLY A 441 -33.09 4.38 -7.58
C GLY A 441 -34.47 4.78 -7.05
N GLY A 442 -35.06 5.84 -7.59
CA GLY A 442 -36.41 6.18 -7.30
C GLY A 442 -37.33 5.11 -7.92
N LYS A 443 -38.17 4.44 -7.14
CA LYS A 443 -39.37 3.85 -7.75
C LYS A 443 -40.17 4.99 -8.37
N PRO A 444 -40.55 4.88 -9.67
CA PRO A 444 -41.37 5.88 -10.29
C PRO A 444 -42.72 6.00 -9.57
#